data_2ce2cb40b2c6f1e2f5e33f71c3397fe0
#
_entry.id   2ce2cb40b2c6f1e2f5e33f71c3397fe0
#
_cell.length_a   1.000
_cell.length_b   1.000
_cell.length_c   1.000
_cell.angle_alpha   90.00
_cell.angle_beta   90.00
_cell.angle_gamma   90.00
#
_symmetry.space_group_name_H-M   'P 1'
#
loop_
_entity.id
_entity.type
_entity.pdbx_description
1 polymer ?
#
loop_
_entity_poly.entity_id
_entity_poly.type
_entity_poly.pdbx_seq_one_letter_code
_entity_poly.pdbx_strand_id
1 'polypeptide(L)'
;MKEKEPLDKEVQGFSIGVGPHPEPWPEDDRLDPELLAQGDKRNVIDSYRYWSVEAISRDLDTRRHSFHVAVGNWDHDLNIGTVVRNANAFLAAGVHIIGRRRWNRRGAMVTDRYQHVTYHPKIEDLLTWADSQSIPLIGVDNLPGSVPLETVALPKECVLVFGQEGPGLSSITQNACSMVCSISQYGSTRSINAGVASGIAMHAWIRQHAEIN
;
A
#
# COMPACT_ATOMS: atom_id res chain seq x y z
N MET A 1 22.76 -45.95 15.03
CA MET A 1 22.64 -44.65 15.70
C MET A 1 23.49 -43.66 14.88
N LYS A 2 22.84 -42.77 14.12
CA LYS A 2 23.52 -41.67 13.42
C LYS A 2 23.34 -40.44 14.28
N GLU A 3 24.43 -39.92 14.79
CA GLU A 3 24.48 -38.66 15.51
C GLU A 3 24.00 -37.54 14.58
N LYS A 4 23.02 -36.76 15.07
CA LYS A 4 22.61 -35.51 14.43
C LYS A 4 23.63 -34.44 14.84
N GLU A 5 24.39 -33.95 13.86
CA GLU A 5 25.14 -32.69 14.04
C GLU A 5 24.20 -31.53 14.36
N PRO A 6 24.54 -30.65 15.31
CA PRO A 6 23.76 -29.48 15.60
C PRO A 6 23.87 -28.47 14.43
N LEU A 7 22.71 -28.07 13.91
CA LEU A 7 22.56 -26.96 12.97
C LEU A 7 22.65 -25.61 13.74
N ASP A 8 23.82 -25.30 14.26
CA ASP A 8 24.14 -23.94 14.72
C ASP A 8 24.95 -23.20 13.63
N LYS A 9 24.25 -22.80 12.59
CA LYS A 9 24.68 -21.62 11.84
C LYS A 9 23.92 -20.43 12.43
N GLU A 10 24.58 -19.68 13.30
CA GLU A 10 24.25 -18.29 13.57
C GLU A 10 24.08 -17.59 12.22
N VAL A 11 22.83 -17.42 11.80
CA VAL A 11 22.50 -16.41 10.80
C VAL A 11 22.85 -15.11 11.50
N GLN A 12 23.96 -14.48 11.14
CA GLN A 12 24.26 -13.11 11.54
C GLN A 12 23.02 -12.30 11.23
N GLY A 13 22.26 -11.96 12.29
CA GLY A 13 21.01 -11.25 12.16
C GLY A 13 21.32 -9.93 11.48
N PHE A 14 20.77 -9.72 10.28
CA PHE A 14 20.69 -8.39 9.70
C PHE A 14 19.99 -7.52 10.73
N SER A 15 20.73 -6.67 11.43
CA SER A 15 20.17 -5.66 12.30
C SER A 15 19.41 -4.68 11.41
N ILE A 16 18.07 -4.80 11.42
CA ILE A 16 17.23 -3.85 10.69
C ILE A 16 17.39 -2.49 11.39
N GLY A 17 17.83 -1.49 10.59
CA GLY A 17 17.97 -0.12 11.09
C GLY A 17 19.41 0.26 11.43
N VAL A 18 19.53 1.41 12.08
CA VAL A 18 20.80 2.02 12.49
C VAL A 18 20.82 2.30 13.98
N GLY A 19 22.01 2.28 14.60
CA GLY A 19 22.20 2.64 16.01
C GLY A 19 22.06 4.15 16.26
N PRO A 20 22.35 4.62 17.50
CA PRO A 20 22.41 6.05 17.82
C PRO A 20 23.38 6.80 16.92
N HIS A 21 23.02 8.02 16.54
CA HIS A 21 23.90 8.88 15.76
C HIS A 21 25.05 9.40 16.66
N PRO A 22 26.30 9.39 16.18
CA PRO A 22 27.43 9.96 16.95
C PRO A 22 27.25 11.46 17.15
N GLU A 23 27.71 11.95 18.28
CA GLU A 23 27.77 13.39 18.58
C GLU A 23 29.02 14.05 17.94
N PRO A 24 28.95 15.35 17.59
CA PRO A 24 27.78 16.24 17.65
C PRO A 24 26.75 15.90 16.60
N TRP A 25 25.47 16.05 16.95
CA TRP A 25 24.37 15.79 16.00
C TRP A 25 24.30 16.86 14.91
N PRO A 26 23.87 16.51 13.68
CA PRO A 26 23.67 17.46 12.61
C PRO A 26 22.57 18.48 12.98
N GLU A 27 22.77 19.73 12.58
CA GLU A 27 21.75 20.78 12.65
C GLU A 27 20.83 20.68 11.42
N ASP A 28 19.76 19.87 11.53
CA ASP A 28 18.78 19.64 10.46
C ASP A 28 17.40 19.46 11.11
N ASP A 29 16.45 20.32 10.75
CA ASP A 29 15.08 20.35 11.29
C ASP A 29 14.21 19.16 10.87
N ARG A 30 14.68 18.36 9.93
CA ARG A 30 14.05 17.10 9.53
C ARG A 30 14.31 15.98 10.52
N LEU A 31 15.36 16.06 11.33
CA LEU A 31 15.80 15.00 12.22
C LEU A 31 15.00 14.98 13.51
N ASP A 32 14.75 13.76 13.98
CA ASP A 32 14.07 13.48 15.24
C ASP A 32 15.14 13.23 16.34
N PRO A 33 15.19 14.07 17.39
CA PRO A 33 16.18 13.95 18.45
C PRO A 33 16.12 12.60 19.18
N GLU A 34 14.92 12.00 19.30
CA GLU A 34 14.76 10.69 19.95
C GLU A 34 15.42 9.59 19.11
N LEU A 35 15.22 9.65 17.78
CA LEU A 35 15.84 8.70 16.86
C LEU A 35 17.36 8.87 16.80
N LEU A 36 17.87 10.10 16.87
CA LEU A 36 19.30 10.36 16.95
C LEU A 36 19.89 9.74 18.23
N ALA A 37 19.21 9.88 19.37
CA ALA A 37 19.68 9.36 20.64
C ALA A 37 19.58 7.84 20.76
N GLN A 38 18.54 7.21 20.21
CA GLN A 38 18.22 5.79 20.45
C GLN A 38 18.48 4.89 19.22
N GLY A 39 18.73 5.49 18.06
CA GLY A 39 18.81 4.78 16.78
C GLY A 39 17.46 4.67 16.08
N ASP A 40 17.50 4.31 14.80
CA ASP A 40 16.32 4.19 13.95
C ASP A 40 16.15 2.76 13.41
N LYS A 41 15.18 2.03 13.96
CA LYS A 41 14.83 0.65 13.57
C LYS A 41 13.60 0.59 12.64
N ARG A 42 13.11 1.74 12.15
CA ARG A 42 11.95 1.78 11.26
C ARG A 42 12.27 1.18 9.90
N ASN A 43 11.22 0.69 9.21
CA ASN A 43 11.34 0.21 7.82
C ASN A 43 11.30 1.40 6.85
N VAL A 44 12.37 2.18 6.82
CA VAL A 44 12.55 3.31 5.90
C VAL A 44 13.84 3.13 5.09
N ILE A 45 13.92 3.77 3.92
CA ILE A 45 15.16 3.82 3.14
C ILE A 45 16.22 4.63 3.88
N ASP A 46 17.49 4.43 3.54
CA ASP A 46 18.60 5.03 4.30
C ASP A 46 18.61 6.56 4.27
N SER A 47 18.14 7.18 3.20
CA SER A 47 18.01 8.65 3.10
C SER A 47 17.03 9.25 4.11
N TYR A 48 16.13 8.45 4.69
CA TYR A 48 15.16 8.88 5.70
C TYR A 48 15.57 8.49 7.12
N ARG A 49 16.76 7.92 7.31
CA ARG A 49 17.23 7.58 8.66
C ARG A 49 17.27 8.81 9.53
N TYR A 50 16.75 8.66 10.74
CA TYR A 50 16.58 9.68 11.77
C TYR A 50 15.61 10.82 11.44
N TRP A 51 14.99 10.87 10.25
CA TRP A 51 14.01 11.91 9.95
C TRP A 51 12.74 11.73 10.79
N SER A 52 12.11 12.83 11.18
CA SER A 52 10.78 12.82 11.79
C SER A 52 9.73 12.27 10.82
N VAL A 53 8.61 11.76 11.35
CA VAL A 53 7.49 11.25 10.53
C VAL A 53 6.96 12.38 9.64
N GLU A 54 6.85 13.57 10.19
CA GLU A 54 6.36 14.77 9.52
C GLU A 54 7.28 15.20 8.37
N ALA A 55 8.59 15.12 8.56
CA ALA A 55 9.57 15.45 7.53
C ALA A 55 9.51 14.44 6.37
N ILE A 56 9.42 13.14 6.67
CA ILE A 56 9.26 12.11 5.64
C ILE A 56 7.95 12.32 4.86
N SER A 57 6.84 12.56 5.56
CA SER A 57 5.54 12.77 4.91
C SER A 57 5.56 13.98 3.97
N ARG A 58 6.13 15.10 4.42
CA ARG A 58 6.27 16.31 3.59
C ARG A 58 7.13 16.07 2.33
N ASP A 59 8.22 15.32 2.46
CA ASP A 59 9.06 14.98 1.31
C ASP A 59 8.32 14.07 0.32
N LEU A 60 7.64 13.03 0.81
CA LEU A 60 6.83 12.14 -0.03
C LEU A 60 5.72 12.91 -0.75
N ASP A 61 5.09 13.88 -0.10
CA ASP A 61 3.98 14.66 -0.65
C ASP A 61 4.41 15.50 -1.86
N THR A 62 5.68 15.85 -1.99
CA THR A 62 6.20 16.59 -3.16
C THR A 62 6.22 15.80 -4.45
N ARG A 63 6.08 14.46 -4.37
CA ARG A 63 6.29 13.55 -5.51
C ARG A 63 5.31 12.39 -5.59
N ARG A 64 4.18 12.44 -4.81
CA ARG A 64 3.15 11.41 -4.91
C ARG A 64 2.61 11.32 -6.33
N HIS A 65 2.37 10.09 -6.76
CA HIS A 65 1.63 9.84 -7.98
C HIS A 65 0.15 10.20 -7.82
N SER A 66 -0.53 10.42 -8.93
CA SER A 66 -1.92 10.89 -8.95
C SER A 66 -2.99 9.78 -8.76
N PHE A 67 -2.58 8.51 -8.64
CA PHE A 67 -3.54 7.45 -8.37
C PHE A 67 -3.82 7.26 -6.89
N HIS A 68 -5.03 6.88 -6.58
CA HIS A 68 -5.50 6.51 -5.26
C HIS A 68 -5.78 5.01 -5.18
N VAL A 69 -5.91 4.49 -3.97
CA VAL A 69 -6.26 3.10 -3.72
C VAL A 69 -7.44 3.04 -2.77
N ALA A 70 -8.42 2.19 -3.03
CA ALA A 70 -9.54 1.94 -2.12
C ALA A 70 -9.67 0.45 -1.80
N VAL A 71 -9.98 0.13 -0.55
CA VAL A 71 -10.15 -1.25 -0.09
C VAL A 71 -11.32 -1.36 0.90
N GLY A 72 -12.14 -2.40 0.72
CA GLY A 72 -13.24 -2.72 1.63
C GLY A 72 -12.77 -3.35 2.94
N ASN A 73 -13.34 -2.91 4.07
CA ASN A 73 -13.06 -3.42 5.42
C ASN A 73 -14.36 -3.76 6.13
N TRP A 74 -15.01 -4.88 5.76
CA TRP A 74 -16.27 -5.31 6.35
C TRP A 74 -16.10 -6.46 7.34
N ASP A 75 -15.47 -7.55 6.91
CA ASP A 75 -15.36 -8.79 7.70
C ASP A 75 -13.93 -9.15 8.06
N HIS A 76 -13.00 -9.08 7.11
CA HIS A 76 -11.60 -9.46 7.27
C HIS A 76 -10.67 -8.31 6.90
N ASP A 77 -9.78 -7.94 7.81
CA ASP A 77 -8.87 -6.82 7.68
C ASP A 77 -7.40 -7.21 7.40
N LEU A 78 -7.14 -8.50 7.16
CA LEU A 78 -5.79 -9.06 7.05
C LEU A 78 -4.96 -8.43 5.93
N ASN A 79 -5.60 -8.04 4.83
CA ASN A 79 -4.93 -7.50 3.64
C ASN A 79 -4.77 -5.98 3.65
N ILE A 80 -5.52 -5.26 4.50
CA ILE A 80 -5.52 -3.79 4.50
C ILE A 80 -4.12 -3.24 4.79
N GLY A 81 -3.43 -3.81 5.78
CA GLY A 81 -2.06 -3.42 6.07
C GLY A 81 -1.11 -3.62 4.89
N THR A 82 -1.27 -4.71 4.15
CA THR A 82 -0.47 -4.98 2.94
C THR A 82 -0.80 -3.98 1.83
N VAL A 83 -2.08 -3.65 1.62
CA VAL A 83 -2.51 -2.64 0.64
C VAL A 83 -1.93 -1.27 0.98
N VAL A 84 -1.98 -0.84 2.25
CA VAL A 84 -1.39 0.42 2.71
C VAL A 84 0.12 0.44 2.51
N ARG A 85 0.80 -0.66 2.81
CA ARG A 85 2.25 -0.80 2.58
C ARG A 85 2.61 -0.72 1.11
N ASN A 86 1.86 -1.40 0.24
CA ASN A 86 2.04 -1.32 -1.21
C ASN A 86 1.79 0.11 -1.72
N ALA A 87 0.72 0.77 -1.26
CA ALA A 87 0.41 2.15 -1.63
C ALA A 87 1.53 3.13 -1.23
N ASN A 88 2.15 2.92 -0.06
CA ASN A 88 3.32 3.69 0.33
C ASN A 88 4.53 3.37 -0.55
N ALA A 89 4.79 2.10 -0.86
CA ALA A 89 5.92 1.69 -1.69
C ALA A 89 5.82 2.21 -3.14
N PHE A 90 4.61 2.27 -3.69
CA PHE A 90 4.32 2.82 -5.02
C PHE A 90 3.89 4.29 -5.00
N LEU A 91 4.03 4.96 -3.85
CA LEU A 91 3.82 6.40 -3.68
C LEU A 91 2.45 6.88 -4.18
N ALA A 92 1.38 6.13 -3.90
CA ALA A 92 0.00 6.52 -4.19
C ALA A 92 -0.37 7.85 -3.50
N ALA A 93 -1.25 8.65 -4.10
CA ALA A 93 -1.74 9.90 -3.52
C ALA A 93 -2.43 9.67 -2.17
N GLY A 94 -3.21 8.60 -2.04
CA GLY A 94 -3.88 8.25 -0.81
C GLY A 94 -4.49 6.85 -0.82
N VAL A 95 -4.87 6.39 0.37
CA VAL A 95 -5.58 5.13 0.59
C VAL A 95 -6.93 5.42 1.22
N HIS A 96 -7.98 4.84 0.67
CA HIS A 96 -9.35 4.96 1.13
C HIS A 96 -9.81 3.63 1.73
N ILE A 97 -10.16 3.62 3.01
CA ILE A 97 -10.69 2.44 3.70
C ILE A 97 -12.20 2.58 3.81
N ILE A 98 -12.94 1.60 3.28
CA ILE A 98 -14.41 1.62 3.20
C ILE A 98 -14.96 0.62 4.22
N GLY A 99 -15.88 1.05 5.09
CA GLY A 99 -16.52 0.19 6.08
C GLY A 99 -16.01 0.41 7.50
N ARG A 100 -15.46 -0.61 8.16
CA ARG A 100 -14.96 -0.50 9.53
C ARG A 100 -13.72 0.39 9.61
N ARG A 101 -13.67 1.30 10.61
CA ARG A 101 -12.53 2.20 10.81
C ARG A 101 -11.31 1.48 11.37
N ARG A 102 -11.49 0.45 12.20
CA ARG A 102 -10.40 -0.32 12.79
C ARG A 102 -9.95 -1.41 11.84
N TRP A 103 -8.65 -1.57 11.67
CA TRP A 103 -8.01 -2.62 10.89
C TRP A 103 -6.66 -3.01 11.49
N ASN A 104 -6.15 -4.19 11.13
CA ASN A 104 -4.89 -4.71 11.62
C ASN A 104 -3.70 -4.02 10.95
N ARG A 105 -3.01 -3.16 11.69
CA ARG A 105 -1.88 -2.37 11.18
C ARG A 105 -0.57 -3.15 11.05
N ARG A 106 -0.48 -4.38 11.56
CA ARG A 106 0.76 -5.17 11.51
C ARG A 106 1.29 -5.34 10.08
N GLY A 107 0.42 -5.59 9.11
CA GLY A 107 0.79 -5.73 7.70
C GLY A 107 1.36 -4.46 7.08
N ALA A 108 1.00 -3.29 7.59
CA ALA A 108 1.50 -2.01 7.12
C ALA A 108 2.96 -1.76 7.51
N MET A 109 3.51 -2.47 8.50
CA MET A 109 4.89 -2.27 8.97
C MET A 109 5.21 -0.79 9.23
N VAL A 110 4.27 -0.09 9.89
CA VAL A 110 4.36 1.34 10.26
C VAL A 110 4.25 2.32 9.07
N THR A 111 4.14 1.86 7.83
CA THR A 111 4.05 2.75 6.65
C THR A 111 2.76 3.56 6.58
N ASP A 112 1.74 3.17 7.35
CA ASP A 112 0.50 3.94 7.54
C ASP A 112 0.72 5.33 8.16
N ARG A 113 1.89 5.57 8.80
CA ARG A 113 2.27 6.87 9.32
C ARG A 113 2.74 7.84 8.24
N TYR A 114 3.19 7.34 7.09
CA TYR A 114 3.70 8.13 5.97
C TYR A 114 2.70 8.23 4.83
N GLN A 115 1.56 7.52 4.92
CA GLN A 115 0.55 7.46 3.89
C GLN A 115 -0.72 8.20 4.31
N HIS A 116 -1.34 8.94 3.38
CA HIS A 116 -2.63 9.55 3.60
C HIS A 116 -3.72 8.47 3.60
N VAL A 117 -4.31 8.21 4.75
CA VAL A 117 -5.36 7.20 4.91
C VAL A 117 -6.68 7.89 5.25
N THR A 118 -7.63 7.84 4.33
CA THR A 118 -8.99 8.38 4.49
C THR A 118 -9.96 7.25 4.77
N TYR A 119 -10.91 7.51 5.65
CA TYR A 119 -11.92 6.55 6.03
C TYR A 119 -13.30 6.95 5.50
N HIS A 120 -13.97 5.99 4.88
CA HIS A 120 -15.34 6.12 4.36
C HIS A 120 -16.25 5.10 5.04
N PRO A 121 -17.26 5.50 5.83
CA PRO A 121 -18.22 4.58 6.46
C PRO A 121 -18.92 3.67 5.47
N LYS A 122 -19.21 4.17 4.26
CA LYS A 122 -19.93 3.48 3.19
C LYS A 122 -19.25 3.71 1.86
N ILE A 123 -19.57 2.86 0.89
CA ILE A 123 -19.06 3.02 -0.49
C ILE A 123 -19.54 4.32 -1.12
N GLU A 124 -20.78 4.75 -0.82
CA GLU A 124 -21.36 5.99 -1.34
C GLU A 124 -20.55 7.23 -0.93
N ASP A 125 -19.91 7.21 0.24
CA ASP A 125 -19.03 8.31 0.69
C ASP A 125 -17.77 8.39 -0.18
N LEU A 126 -17.19 7.23 -0.57
CA LEU A 126 -16.08 7.19 -1.51
C LEU A 126 -16.52 7.68 -2.90
N LEU A 127 -17.70 7.27 -3.37
CA LEU A 127 -18.24 7.69 -4.68
C LEU A 127 -18.43 9.20 -4.72
N THR A 128 -19.05 9.77 -3.67
CA THR A 128 -19.22 11.22 -3.54
C THR A 128 -17.88 11.95 -3.56
N TRP A 129 -16.90 11.43 -2.87
CA TRP A 129 -15.54 12.00 -2.88
C TRP A 129 -14.91 11.92 -4.28
N ALA A 130 -14.94 10.76 -4.93
CA ALA A 130 -14.35 10.56 -6.25
C ALA A 130 -15.00 11.46 -7.32
N ASP A 131 -16.34 11.58 -7.27
CA ASP A 131 -17.09 12.47 -8.16
C ASP A 131 -16.70 13.93 -7.94
N SER A 132 -16.54 14.36 -6.68
CA SER A 132 -16.10 15.73 -6.35
C SER A 132 -14.71 16.07 -6.89
N GLN A 133 -13.86 15.07 -7.05
CA GLN A 133 -12.51 15.19 -7.61
C GLN A 133 -12.46 14.89 -9.11
N SER A 134 -13.56 14.42 -9.70
CA SER A 134 -13.64 13.94 -11.09
C SER A 134 -12.67 12.79 -11.40
N ILE A 135 -12.41 11.92 -10.41
CA ILE A 135 -11.48 10.79 -10.51
C ILE A 135 -12.26 9.50 -10.76
N PRO A 136 -12.00 8.76 -11.87
CA PRO A 136 -12.69 7.51 -12.17
C PRO A 136 -12.25 6.38 -11.22
N LEU A 137 -13.20 5.47 -10.92
CA LEU A 137 -12.92 4.23 -10.20
C LEU A 137 -12.61 3.12 -11.18
N ILE A 138 -11.55 2.37 -10.89
CA ILE A 138 -11.12 1.18 -11.63
C ILE A 138 -11.19 0.01 -10.65
N GLY A 139 -12.18 -0.86 -10.84
CA GLY A 139 -12.29 -2.08 -10.03
C GLY A 139 -11.19 -3.09 -10.38
N VAL A 140 -10.66 -3.78 -9.40
CA VAL A 140 -9.71 -4.88 -9.59
C VAL A 140 -10.30 -6.14 -8.97
N ASP A 141 -10.87 -6.99 -9.82
CA ASP A 141 -11.50 -8.25 -9.41
C ASP A 141 -11.64 -9.21 -10.59
N ASN A 142 -11.65 -10.51 -10.32
CA ASN A 142 -11.78 -11.55 -11.35
C ASN A 142 -13.27 -11.90 -11.58
N LEU A 143 -13.98 -10.99 -12.21
CA LEU A 143 -15.42 -11.08 -12.46
C LEU A 143 -15.72 -11.41 -13.93
N PRO A 144 -16.88 -12.04 -14.23
CA PRO A 144 -17.34 -12.17 -15.62
C PRO A 144 -17.46 -10.78 -16.29
N GLY A 145 -16.82 -10.63 -17.45
CA GLY A 145 -16.81 -9.37 -18.20
C GLY A 145 -15.71 -8.39 -17.79
N SER A 146 -14.87 -8.72 -16.79
CA SER A 146 -13.67 -7.92 -16.51
C SER A 146 -12.65 -7.99 -17.65
N VAL A 147 -11.88 -6.92 -17.82
CA VAL A 147 -10.86 -6.79 -18.87
C VAL A 147 -9.48 -7.15 -18.28
N PRO A 148 -8.64 -7.94 -18.98
CA PRO A 148 -7.30 -8.24 -18.48
C PRO A 148 -6.48 -6.96 -18.22
N LEU A 149 -5.99 -6.78 -17.01
CA LEU A 149 -5.22 -5.62 -16.58
C LEU A 149 -3.99 -5.37 -17.46
N GLU A 150 -3.43 -6.44 -18.01
CA GLU A 150 -2.25 -6.44 -18.88
C GLU A 150 -2.52 -5.77 -20.23
N THR A 151 -3.80 -5.63 -20.63
CA THR A 151 -4.21 -5.08 -21.92
C THR A 151 -4.82 -3.69 -21.83
N VAL A 152 -4.98 -3.14 -20.62
CA VAL A 152 -5.70 -1.89 -20.37
C VAL A 152 -4.73 -0.72 -20.23
N ALA A 153 -5.07 0.41 -20.87
CA ALA A 153 -4.47 1.69 -20.54
C ALA A 153 -5.19 2.27 -19.30
N LEU A 154 -4.55 2.24 -18.16
CA LEU A 154 -5.10 2.80 -16.93
C LEU A 154 -5.11 4.34 -16.99
N PRO A 155 -6.16 5.03 -16.51
CA PRO A 155 -6.13 6.48 -16.38
C PRO A 155 -4.99 6.93 -15.46
N LYS A 156 -4.36 8.06 -15.78
CA LYS A 156 -3.28 8.63 -14.94
C LYS A 156 -3.82 9.00 -13.55
N GLU A 157 -5.00 9.62 -13.51
CA GLU A 157 -5.73 9.88 -12.26
C GLU A 157 -6.84 8.84 -12.14
N CYS A 158 -6.80 8.01 -11.12
CA CYS A 158 -7.81 6.98 -10.88
C CYS A 158 -7.79 6.50 -9.43
N VAL A 159 -8.86 5.85 -9.03
CA VAL A 159 -8.91 5.07 -7.79
C VAL A 159 -8.90 3.58 -8.14
N LEU A 160 -7.84 2.87 -7.79
CA LEU A 160 -7.79 1.41 -7.88
C LEU A 160 -8.58 0.81 -6.71
N VAL A 161 -9.71 0.17 -6.99
CA VAL A 161 -10.63 -0.33 -5.96
C VAL A 161 -10.51 -1.83 -5.85
N PHE A 162 -10.18 -2.29 -4.64
CA PHE A 162 -10.06 -3.71 -4.32
C PHE A 162 -11.25 -4.16 -3.46
N GLY A 163 -11.84 -5.28 -3.85
CA GLY A 163 -12.84 -5.96 -3.03
C GLY A 163 -12.24 -6.52 -1.74
N GLN A 164 -13.11 -6.85 -0.80
CA GLN A 164 -12.70 -7.60 0.38
C GLN A 164 -12.45 -9.07 0.01
N GLU A 165 -11.70 -9.76 0.86
CA GLU A 165 -11.44 -11.18 0.70
C GLU A 165 -12.74 -11.99 0.83
N GLY A 166 -12.96 -12.88 -0.13
CA GLY A 166 -14.17 -13.72 -0.25
C GLY A 166 -15.20 -13.13 -1.20
N PRO A 167 -16.02 -12.14 -0.82
CA PRO A 167 -17.09 -11.61 -1.69
C PRO A 167 -16.60 -10.75 -2.87
N GLY A 168 -15.38 -10.23 -2.83
CA GLY A 168 -14.86 -9.35 -3.87
C GLY A 168 -15.52 -7.96 -3.87
N LEU A 169 -15.64 -7.35 -5.05
CA LEU A 169 -16.30 -6.06 -5.25
C LEU A 169 -17.83 -6.21 -5.14
N SER A 170 -18.48 -5.36 -4.34
CA SER A 170 -19.94 -5.30 -4.29
C SER A 170 -20.54 -4.87 -5.63
N SER A 171 -21.79 -5.23 -5.90
CA SER A 171 -22.49 -4.78 -7.11
C SER A 171 -22.58 -3.26 -7.23
N ILE A 172 -22.72 -2.56 -6.13
CA ILE A 172 -22.71 -1.07 -6.11
C ILE A 172 -21.34 -0.57 -6.58
N THR A 173 -20.26 -1.15 -6.05
CA THR A 173 -18.88 -0.77 -6.46
C THR A 173 -18.63 -1.09 -7.92
N GLN A 174 -19.03 -2.30 -8.38
CA GLN A 174 -18.88 -2.71 -9.78
C GLN A 174 -19.56 -1.74 -10.73
N ASN A 175 -20.82 -1.37 -10.43
CA ASN A 175 -21.60 -0.45 -11.27
C ASN A 175 -21.07 0.98 -11.28
N ALA A 176 -20.36 1.39 -10.23
CA ALA A 176 -19.75 2.72 -10.14
C ALA A 176 -18.36 2.79 -10.80
N CYS A 177 -17.71 1.65 -11.03
CA CYS A 177 -16.42 1.63 -11.73
C CYS A 177 -16.59 1.93 -13.23
N SER A 178 -15.73 2.76 -13.79
CA SER A 178 -15.67 3.00 -15.24
C SER A 178 -15.23 1.74 -16.01
N MET A 179 -14.46 0.86 -15.35
CA MET A 179 -14.12 -0.49 -15.79
C MET A 179 -13.76 -1.37 -14.59
N VAL A 180 -13.87 -2.69 -14.79
CA VAL A 180 -13.34 -3.68 -13.87
C VAL A 180 -12.23 -4.45 -14.59
N CYS A 181 -11.05 -4.51 -13.97
CA CYS A 181 -9.90 -5.22 -14.50
C CYS A 181 -9.68 -6.54 -13.74
N SER A 182 -9.32 -7.59 -14.45
CA SER A 182 -8.86 -8.85 -13.87
C SER A 182 -7.36 -9.02 -14.05
N ILE A 183 -6.70 -9.67 -13.10
CA ILE A 183 -5.32 -10.13 -13.26
C ILE A 183 -5.39 -11.52 -13.89
N SER A 184 -4.72 -11.71 -15.03
CA SER A 184 -4.72 -12.98 -15.75
C SER A 184 -4.15 -14.11 -14.88
N GLN A 185 -4.89 -15.20 -14.74
CA GLN A 185 -4.55 -16.37 -13.94
C GLN A 185 -4.59 -17.62 -14.79
N TYR A 186 -3.57 -18.47 -14.69
CA TYR A 186 -3.41 -19.67 -15.53
C TYR A 186 -3.43 -20.97 -14.73
N GLY A 187 -3.62 -20.87 -13.42
CA GLY A 187 -3.66 -22.00 -12.51
C GLY A 187 -5.08 -22.46 -12.18
N SER A 188 -5.22 -23.25 -11.13
CA SER A 188 -6.49 -23.81 -10.65
C SER A 188 -7.22 -22.91 -9.66
N THR A 189 -6.61 -21.82 -9.19
CA THR A 189 -7.22 -20.92 -8.21
C THR A 189 -8.20 -19.96 -8.87
N ARG A 190 -9.30 -19.66 -8.16
CA ARG A 190 -10.30 -18.69 -8.64
C ARG A 190 -9.86 -17.25 -8.43
N SER A 191 -9.03 -17.00 -7.42
CA SER A 191 -8.55 -15.66 -7.06
C SER A 191 -7.18 -15.74 -6.40
N ILE A 192 -6.44 -14.64 -6.44
CA ILE A 192 -5.21 -14.42 -5.69
C ILE A 192 -5.51 -13.54 -4.48
N ASN A 193 -4.61 -13.56 -3.49
CA ASN A 193 -4.73 -12.72 -2.30
C ASN A 193 -4.87 -11.23 -2.66
N ALA A 194 -5.79 -10.50 -2.02
CA ALA A 194 -6.08 -9.10 -2.32
C ALA A 194 -4.88 -8.16 -2.11
N GLY A 195 -4.02 -8.44 -1.12
CA GLY A 195 -2.77 -7.69 -0.93
C GLY A 195 -1.79 -7.89 -2.08
N VAL A 196 -1.72 -9.11 -2.64
CA VAL A 196 -0.91 -9.41 -3.82
C VAL A 196 -1.50 -8.73 -5.06
N ALA A 197 -2.82 -8.85 -5.26
CA ALA A 197 -3.53 -8.20 -6.36
C ALA A 197 -3.31 -6.68 -6.35
N SER A 198 -3.32 -6.05 -5.16
CA SER A 198 -3.07 -4.63 -5.01
C SER A 198 -1.66 -4.24 -5.48
N GLY A 199 -0.65 -5.03 -5.12
CA GLY A 199 0.73 -4.80 -5.58
C GLY A 199 0.86 -4.90 -7.10
N ILE A 200 0.24 -5.90 -7.72
CA ILE A 200 0.26 -6.10 -9.18
C ILE A 200 -0.42 -4.93 -9.89
N ALA A 201 -1.62 -4.52 -9.43
CA ALA A 201 -2.37 -3.44 -10.08
C ALA A 201 -1.66 -2.07 -9.94
N MET A 202 -1.11 -1.76 -8.76
CA MET A 202 -0.32 -0.54 -8.57
C MET A 202 0.95 -0.57 -9.44
N HIS A 203 1.65 -1.71 -9.52
CA HIS A 203 2.81 -1.84 -10.38
C HIS A 203 2.45 -1.73 -11.87
N ALA A 204 1.28 -2.22 -12.30
CA ALA A 204 0.80 -2.02 -13.67
C ALA A 204 0.59 -0.53 -13.97
N TRP A 205 0.06 0.25 -13.02
CA TRP A 205 -0.05 1.70 -13.14
C TRP A 205 1.34 2.37 -13.22
N ILE A 206 2.27 2.00 -12.34
CA ILE A 206 3.66 2.52 -12.33
C ILE A 206 4.33 2.30 -13.69
N ARG A 207 4.21 1.11 -14.26
CA ARG A 207 4.78 0.80 -15.57
C ARG A 207 4.26 1.67 -16.71
N GLN A 208 3.04 2.20 -16.58
CA GLN A 208 2.41 3.02 -17.62
C GLN A 208 2.69 4.51 -17.45
N HIS A 209 2.93 4.99 -16.22
CA HIS A 209 2.88 6.42 -15.92
C HIS A 209 4.10 6.96 -15.18
N ALA A 210 4.87 6.12 -14.48
CA ALA A 210 6.05 6.58 -13.75
C ALA A 210 7.29 6.57 -14.64
N GLU A 211 8.14 7.58 -14.48
CA GLU A 211 9.49 7.57 -15.02
C GLU A 211 10.34 6.64 -14.17
N ILE A 212 11.02 5.69 -14.81
CA ILE A 212 11.95 4.78 -14.13
C ILE A 212 13.33 5.43 -14.23
N ASN A 213 13.81 5.94 -13.08
CA ASN A 213 15.15 6.53 -12.94
C ASN A 213 16.19 5.43 -12.72
#